data_d957871cfc2f89bea6d790dd2d3e600f
#
_entry.id   d957871cfc2f89bea6d790dd2d3e600f
#
_cell.length_a   1.000
_cell.length_b   1.000
_cell.length_c   1.000
_cell.angle_alpha   90.00
_cell.angle_beta   90.00
_cell.angle_gamma   90.00
#
_symmetry.space_group_name_H-M   'P 1'
#
loop_
_entity.id
_entity.type
_entity.pdbx_description
1 polymer ?
#
loop_
_entity_poly.entity_id
_entity_poly.type
_entity_poly.pdbx_seq_one_letter_code
_entity_poly.pdbx_strand_id
1 'polypeptide(L)'
;MSELTISFFQSVNDYFDAAAPYTNLPDGLLDQIKACNSVYRMNYPVRIGDEYKVIEAYRVQHSHHRLPTKGGIRYSNHVNQDEVMALAALMSYKCAIVDVPFGGAKGGVKISPWDYDAQTLEKITRRYTMELIRRNCIGPSIDVPAPDYGTGAREMAWIYDTYRTFSGTDIDAAGCVTGKPESQSGVKGRTEATGRGVFYGIRECCSFADDMARVGLTEGIAGKTMVVQGMGNVGSYTAKISQDEGGVKIVGVGEVEGYVHNPDGIDIHDLIAYRTENDGSFEGYPGATYYPRDKREEVLELECDILVPAALENVINVENAERIRAKIIGEAANGPVTSGAQRILKQRDIIIIPDMFLNAGGVTVSYFEWLKNLSHMRFGRMEKRFNENVNKTLLDVLEQQTGKAVTERDRNVIARGADEIDLVRSGLEETMVSAYQQIREVYAQHPDIPDLRTAAFVVAINKIANDYMALGIFP
;
A
#
# COMPACT_ATOMS: atom_id res chain seq x y z
N MET A 1 -34.69 -15.35 -3.96
CA MET A 1 -33.83 -15.74 -2.85
C MET A 1 -32.87 -14.57 -2.65
N SER A 2 -32.97 -13.88 -1.52
CA SER A 2 -32.07 -12.78 -1.19
C SER A 2 -30.61 -13.31 -1.23
N GLU A 3 -29.73 -12.71 -2.02
CA GLU A 3 -28.31 -12.91 -1.89
C GLU A 3 -27.95 -12.64 -0.43
N LEU A 4 -27.58 -13.68 0.29
CA LEU A 4 -26.95 -13.54 1.60
C LEU A 4 -25.70 -12.69 1.37
N THR A 5 -25.72 -11.48 1.87
CA THR A 5 -24.57 -10.59 1.81
C THR A 5 -23.48 -11.29 2.62
N ILE A 6 -22.53 -11.94 1.94
CA ILE A 6 -21.37 -12.58 2.58
C ILE A 6 -20.62 -11.47 3.32
N SER A 7 -20.29 -11.71 4.60
CA SER A 7 -19.51 -10.80 5.42
C SER A 7 -18.16 -10.56 4.77
N PHE A 8 -17.62 -9.34 4.86
CA PHE A 8 -16.32 -9.04 4.28
C PHE A 8 -15.19 -9.85 4.94
N PHE A 9 -15.27 -10.06 6.26
CA PHE A 9 -14.34 -10.92 6.97
C PHE A 9 -14.42 -12.38 6.47
N GLN A 10 -15.64 -12.89 6.20
CA GLN A 10 -15.78 -14.21 5.60
C GLN A 10 -15.15 -14.29 4.21
N SER A 11 -15.31 -13.26 3.39
CA SER A 11 -14.67 -13.23 2.06
C SER A 11 -13.13 -13.29 2.14
N VAL A 12 -12.52 -12.66 3.14
CA VAL A 12 -11.08 -12.77 3.39
C VAL A 12 -10.69 -14.18 3.84
N ASN A 13 -11.51 -14.81 4.70
CA ASN A 13 -11.30 -16.19 5.12
C ASN A 13 -11.46 -17.18 3.96
N ASP A 14 -12.34 -16.92 3.01
CA ASP A 14 -12.51 -17.78 1.81
C ASP A 14 -11.22 -17.79 0.95
N TYR A 15 -10.51 -16.66 0.82
CA TYR A 15 -9.19 -16.64 0.17
C TYR A 15 -8.14 -17.40 0.97
N PHE A 16 -8.15 -17.29 2.30
CA PHE A 16 -7.28 -18.04 3.17
C PHE A 16 -7.53 -19.56 3.03
N ASP A 17 -8.79 -19.97 3.10
CA ASP A 17 -9.20 -21.38 3.00
C ASP A 17 -8.88 -21.98 1.63
N ALA A 18 -8.89 -21.18 0.57
CA ALA A 18 -8.45 -21.61 -0.76
C ALA A 18 -6.94 -21.84 -0.83
N ALA A 19 -6.14 -21.14 -0.02
CA ALA A 19 -4.69 -21.28 0.04
C ALA A 19 -4.21 -22.35 1.04
N ALA A 20 -4.96 -22.57 2.11
CA ALA A 20 -4.60 -23.47 3.22
C ALA A 20 -4.20 -24.90 2.78
N PRO A 21 -4.85 -25.54 1.80
CA PRO A 21 -4.46 -26.91 1.34
C PRO A 21 -3.04 -27.01 0.80
N TYR A 22 -2.44 -25.90 0.36
CA TYR A 22 -1.08 -25.87 -0.19
C TYR A 22 0.00 -25.64 0.86
N THR A 23 -0.38 -25.47 2.14
CA THR A 23 0.58 -25.12 3.22
C THR A 23 1.05 -26.35 4.01
N ASN A 24 0.35 -27.47 3.94
CA ASN A 24 0.61 -28.68 4.74
C ASN A 24 0.66 -28.45 6.27
N LEU A 25 -0.12 -27.47 6.78
CA LEU A 25 -0.16 -27.09 8.19
C LEU A 25 -1.34 -27.75 8.90
N PRO A 26 -1.25 -27.99 10.23
CA PRO A 26 -2.35 -28.53 11.02
C PRO A 26 -3.56 -27.57 11.08
N ASP A 27 -4.78 -28.11 11.02
CA ASP A 27 -6.03 -27.34 11.05
C ASP A 27 -6.10 -26.36 12.26
N GLY A 28 -5.71 -26.80 13.44
CA GLY A 28 -5.73 -25.94 14.64
C GLY A 28 -4.79 -24.73 14.55
N LEU A 29 -3.68 -24.83 13.81
CA LEU A 29 -2.78 -23.70 13.55
C LEU A 29 -3.39 -22.76 12.50
N LEU A 30 -4.03 -23.31 11.47
CA LEU A 30 -4.75 -22.54 10.47
C LEU A 30 -5.90 -21.75 11.10
N ASP A 31 -6.65 -22.36 12.01
CA ASP A 31 -7.73 -21.68 12.75
C ASP A 31 -7.18 -20.55 13.63
N GLN A 32 -6.03 -20.76 14.28
CA GLN A 32 -5.35 -19.72 15.07
C GLN A 32 -4.93 -18.53 14.19
N ILE A 33 -4.43 -18.78 12.98
CA ILE A 33 -3.99 -17.72 12.04
C ILE A 33 -5.19 -16.93 11.51
N LYS A 34 -6.35 -17.55 11.30
CA LYS A 34 -7.57 -16.89 10.86
C LYS A 34 -8.23 -16.02 11.93
N ALA A 35 -8.11 -16.43 13.20
CA ALA A 35 -8.82 -15.79 14.29
C ALA A 35 -8.23 -14.42 14.64
N CYS A 36 -9.09 -13.40 14.78
CA CYS A 36 -8.66 -12.13 15.36
C CYS A 36 -8.32 -12.32 16.84
N ASN A 37 -7.10 -11.94 17.23
CA ASN A 37 -6.61 -12.07 18.60
C ASN A 37 -7.41 -11.18 19.57
N SER A 38 -7.67 -9.92 19.19
CA SER A 38 -8.39 -8.97 20.03
C SER A 38 -9.29 -8.05 19.23
N VAL A 39 -10.53 -7.88 19.67
CA VAL A 39 -11.51 -7.00 19.04
C VAL A 39 -12.05 -6.04 20.11
N TYR A 40 -11.76 -4.74 19.92
CA TYR A 40 -12.23 -3.69 20.81
C TYR A 40 -13.31 -2.86 20.10
N ARG A 41 -14.52 -2.82 20.66
CA ARG A 41 -15.57 -1.88 20.31
C ARG A 41 -15.69 -0.84 21.41
N MET A 42 -15.72 0.43 21.04
CA MET A 42 -15.69 1.56 21.96
C MET A 42 -16.81 2.53 21.62
N ASN A 43 -17.50 3.02 22.65
CA ASN A 43 -18.43 4.13 22.55
C ASN A 43 -17.99 5.19 23.55
N TYR A 44 -17.80 6.42 23.09
CA TYR A 44 -17.35 7.52 23.94
C TYR A 44 -18.01 8.84 23.58
N PRO A 45 -18.33 9.70 24.58
CA PRO A 45 -18.92 10.98 24.32
C PRO A 45 -17.87 12.00 23.89
N VAL A 46 -18.25 12.82 22.92
CA VAL A 46 -17.50 14.03 22.51
C VAL A 46 -18.44 15.22 22.56
N ARG A 47 -18.03 16.31 23.21
CA ARG A 47 -18.78 17.58 23.21
C ARG A 47 -18.47 18.37 21.93
N ILE A 48 -19.53 18.66 21.18
CA ILE A 48 -19.47 19.43 19.92
C ILE A 48 -20.41 20.63 20.09
N GLY A 49 -19.83 21.82 20.26
CA GLY A 49 -20.61 22.96 20.68
C GLY A 49 -21.24 22.73 22.07
N ASP A 50 -22.55 22.83 22.17
CA ASP A 50 -23.31 22.58 23.41
C ASP A 50 -23.92 21.18 23.48
N GLU A 51 -23.73 20.36 22.46
CA GLU A 51 -24.27 19.00 22.39
C GLU A 51 -23.22 17.92 22.72
N TYR A 52 -23.70 16.78 23.19
CA TYR A 52 -22.87 15.57 23.35
C TYR A 52 -23.24 14.57 22.26
N LYS A 53 -22.22 14.15 21.49
CA LYS A 53 -22.35 13.08 20.50
C LYS A 53 -21.61 11.83 20.96
N VAL A 54 -22.25 10.67 20.93
CA VAL A 54 -21.60 9.38 21.19
C VAL A 54 -20.98 8.89 19.90
N ILE A 55 -19.66 8.71 19.94
CA ILE A 55 -18.87 8.21 18.81
C ILE A 55 -18.62 6.72 19.01
N GLU A 56 -18.96 5.93 17.99
CA GLU A 56 -18.63 4.50 17.92
C GLU A 56 -17.31 4.32 17.20
N ALA A 57 -16.42 3.50 17.77
CA ALA A 57 -15.11 3.23 17.21
C ALA A 57 -14.65 1.80 17.48
N TYR A 58 -13.66 1.36 16.72
CA TYR A 58 -13.11 0.01 16.78
C TYR A 58 -11.59 0.03 16.73
N ARG A 59 -10.94 -0.95 17.37
CA ARG A 59 -9.57 -1.38 17.14
C ARG A 59 -9.53 -2.90 17.16
N VAL A 60 -9.00 -3.50 16.11
CA VAL A 60 -8.84 -4.96 15.99
C VAL A 60 -7.36 -5.25 15.82
N GLN A 61 -6.84 -6.17 16.63
CA GLN A 61 -5.53 -6.78 16.48
C GLN A 61 -5.76 -8.21 15.99
N HIS A 62 -5.39 -8.47 14.74
CA HIS A 62 -5.68 -9.77 14.13
C HIS A 62 -4.68 -10.83 14.60
N SER A 63 -3.39 -10.59 14.50
CA SER A 63 -2.38 -11.60 14.81
C SER A 63 -1.23 -11.05 15.65
N HIS A 64 -0.88 -11.77 16.70
CA HIS A 64 0.25 -11.47 17.60
C HIS A 64 1.46 -12.39 17.35
N HIS A 65 1.56 -13.02 16.16
CA HIS A 65 2.75 -13.79 15.80
C HIS A 65 4.02 -12.94 15.84
N ARG A 66 3.88 -11.65 15.55
CA ARG A 66 4.90 -10.61 15.74
C ARG A 66 4.29 -9.35 16.33
N LEU A 67 5.02 -8.66 17.18
CA LEU A 67 4.65 -7.38 17.77
C LEU A 67 5.66 -6.31 17.35
N PRO A 68 5.21 -5.04 17.24
CA PRO A 68 3.84 -4.57 17.46
C PRO A 68 2.89 -4.98 16.34
N THR A 69 1.56 -4.90 16.58
CA THR A 69 0.58 -4.96 15.50
C THR A 69 0.55 -3.63 14.74
N LYS A 70 0.16 -3.65 13.47
CA LYS A 70 0.22 -2.50 12.57
C LYS A 70 -1.02 -2.38 11.69
N GLY A 71 -1.60 -1.17 11.59
CA GLY A 71 -2.67 -0.93 10.64
C GLY A 71 -3.31 0.45 10.77
N GLY A 72 -3.90 0.92 9.67
CA GLY A 72 -4.51 2.23 9.55
C GLY A 72 -5.75 2.44 10.42
N ILE A 73 -6.14 3.70 10.61
CA ILE A 73 -7.39 4.10 11.23
C ILE A 73 -8.26 4.75 10.16
N ARG A 74 -9.44 4.17 9.89
CA ARG A 74 -10.41 4.63 8.92
C ARG A 74 -11.47 5.52 9.58
N TYR A 75 -11.78 6.66 8.97
CA TYR A 75 -12.93 7.48 9.32
C TYR A 75 -13.96 7.38 8.21
N SER A 76 -15.08 6.70 8.50
CA SER A 76 -16.20 6.54 7.56
C SER A 76 -17.49 6.23 8.32
N ASN A 77 -18.62 6.74 7.84
CA ASN A 77 -19.95 6.40 8.38
C ASN A 77 -20.31 4.92 8.22
N HIS A 78 -19.63 4.21 7.32
CA HIS A 78 -19.88 2.79 7.02
C HIS A 78 -19.04 1.85 7.90
N VAL A 79 -18.05 2.36 8.65
CA VAL A 79 -17.23 1.55 9.54
C VAL A 79 -18.08 0.68 10.46
N ASN A 80 -17.77 -0.59 10.47
CA ASN A 80 -18.38 -1.61 11.34
C ASN A 80 -17.33 -2.65 11.75
N GLN A 81 -17.70 -3.52 12.68
CA GLN A 81 -16.78 -4.51 13.24
C GLN A 81 -16.28 -5.50 12.19
N ASP A 82 -17.14 -6.00 11.33
CA ASP A 82 -16.81 -6.97 10.29
C ASP A 82 -15.76 -6.42 9.32
N GLU A 83 -15.95 -5.19 8.84
CA GLU A 83 -15.00 -4.50 7.97
C GLU A 83 -13.65 -4.33 8.66
N VAL A 84 -13.63 -3.90 9.92
CA VAL A 84 -12.36 -3.69 10.66
C VAL A 84 -11.63 -5.00 10.90
N MET A 85 -12.34 -6.10 11.19
CA MET A 85 -11.76 -7.45 11.32
C MET A 85 -11.15 -7.92 9.99
N ALA A 86 -11.87 -7.80 8.88
CA ALA A 86 -11.39 -8.14 7.55
C ALA A 86 -10.10 -7.40 7.19
N LEU A 87 -10.11 -6.08 7.38
CA LEU A 87 -8.96 -5.24 7.08
C LEU A 87 -7.77 -5.50 8.01
N ALA A 88 -8.00 -5.89 9.29
CA ALA A 88 -6.94 -6.29 10.21
C ALA A 88 -6.29 -7.62 9.77
N ALA A 89 -7.08 -8.59 9.30
CA ALA A 89 -6.58 -9.85 8.76
C ALA A 89 -5.72 -9.62 7.52
N LEU A 90 -6.23 -8.83 6.56
CA LEU A 90 -5.46 -8.45 5.37
C LEU A 90 -4.15 -7.75 5.73
N MET A 91 -4.10 -6.95 6.80
CA MET A 91 -2.86 -6.33 7.27
C MET A 91 -1.85 -7.36 7.77
N SER A 92 -2.27 -8.42 8.50
CA SER A 92 -1.36 -9.52 8.90
C SER A 92 -0.74 -10.20 7.68
N TYR A 93 -1.57 -10.58 6.72
CA TYR A 93 -1.09 -11.25 5.51
C TYR A 93 -0.19 -10.34 4.68
N LYS A 94 -0.56 -9.08 4.51
CA LYS A 94 0.24 -8.07 3.80
C LYS A 94 1.63 -7.89 4.44
N CYS A 95 1.71 -7.71 5.77
CA CYS A 95 2.98 -7.59 6.48
C CYS A 95 3.85 -8.84 6.31
N ALA A 96 3.25 -10.03 6.39
CA ALA A 96 3.97 -11.29 6.21
C ALA A 96 4.50 -11.46 4.78
N ILE A 97 3.72 -11.10 3.74
CA ILE A 97 4.16 -11.18 2.33
C ILE A 97 5.43 -10.37 2.11
N VAL A 98 5.44 -9.11 2.55
CA VAL A 98 6.58 -8.21 2.35
C VAL A 98 7.63 -8.30 3.47
N ASP A 99 7.55 -9.33 4.29
CA ASP A 99 8.48 -9.63 5.38
C ASP A 99 8.74 -8.45 6.34
N VAL A 100 7.70 -7.67 6.59
CA VAL A 100 7.72 -6.61 7.59
C VAL A 100 7.33 -7.20 8.95
N PRO A 101 8.14 -7.04 10.03
CA PRO A 101 7.97 -7.76 11.28
C PRO A 101 6.84 -7.21 12.15
N PHE A 102 5.64 -7.13 11.60
CA PHE A 102 4.43 -6.67 12.28
C PHE A 102 3.33 -7.73 12.24
N GLY A 103 2.58 -7.82 13.33
CA GLY A 103 1.23 -8.37 13.29
C GLY A 103 0.27 -7.40 12.59
N GLY A 104 -0.92 -7.86 12.24
CA GLY A 104 -1.93 -7.00 11.60
C GLY A 104 -2.89 -6.40 12.60
N ALA A 105 -3.22 -5.14 12.40
CA ALA A 105 -4.29 -4.45 13.11
C ALA A 105 -5.07 -3.51 12.19
N LYS A 106 -6.24 -3.08 12.63
CA LYS A 106 -7.04 -2.04 11.97
C LYS A 106 -7.85 -1.26 12.99
N GLY A 107 -7.99 0.04 12.78
CA GLY A 107 -8.89 0.89 13.53
C GLY A 107 -9.98 1.48 12.64
N GLY A 108 -11.09 1.86 13.26
CA GLY A 108 -12.15 2.57 12.58
C GLY A 108 -12.92 3.47 13.54
N VAL A 109 -13.28 4.65 13.08
CA VAL A 109 -14.19 5.57 13.79
C VAL A 109 -15.36 5.87 12.87
N LYS A 110 -16.56 5.63 13.37
CA LYS A 110 -17.81 5.74 12.59
C LYS A 110 -18.26 7.19 12.49
N ILE A 111 -17.57 7.95 11.66
CA ILE A 111 -17.86 9.36 11.34
C ILE A 111 -17.55 9.64 9.88
N SER A 112 -18.23 10.64 9.28
CA SER A 112 -17.77 11.28 8.06
C SER A 112 -16.85 12.45 8.45
N PRO A 113 -15.56 12.42 8.09
CA PRO A 113 -14.64 13.48 8.46
C PRO A 113 -15.00 14.84 7.83
N TRP A 114 -15.76 14.83 6.73
CA TRP A 114 -16.21 16.04 6.03
C TRP A 114 -17.38 16.76 6.71
N ASP A 115 -18.05 16.09 7.68
CA ASP A 115 -19.15 16.69 8.45
C ASP A 115 -18.64 17.54 9.62
N TYR A 116 -17.33 17.60 9.85
CA TYR A 116 -16.72 18.25 11.01
C TYR A 116 -15.60 19.20 10.61
N ASP A 117 -15.48 20.29 11.36
CA ASP A 117 -14.31 21.16 11.28
C ASP A 117 -13.06 20.51 11.88
N ALA A 118 -11.90 21.10 11.61
CA ALA A 118 -10.62 20.57 12.07
C ALA A 118 -10.51 20.49 13.61
N GLN A 119 -11.12 21.42 14.34
CA GLN A 119 -11.08 21.42 15.81
C GLN A 119 -11.91 20.26 16.39
N THR A 120 -13.06 19.99 15.79
CA THR A 120 -13.93 18.89 16.20
C THR A 120 -13.28 17.52 15.87
N LEU A 121 -12.67 17.39 14.68
CA LEU A 121 -11.91 16.19 14.30
C LEU A 121 -10.72 15.96 15.25
N GLU A 122 -10.04 17.03 15.67
CA GLU A 122 -8.97 16.94 16.66
C GLU A 122 -9.49 16.38 17.99
N LYS A 123 -10.61 16.89 18.51
CA LYS A 123 -11.21 16.39 19.75
C LYS A 123 -11.60 14.91 19.64
N ILE A 124 -12.23 14.52 18.53
CA ILE A 124 -12.62 13.11 18.27
C ILE A 124 -11.38 12.22 18.24
N THR A 125 -10.35 12.62 17.49
CA THR A 125 -9.10 11.84 17.33
C THR A 125 -8.35 11.71 18.66
N ARG A 126 -8.19 12.80 19.41
CA ARG A 126 -7.53 12.75 20.73
C ARG A 126 -8.32 11.90 21.72
N ARG A 127 -9.66 11.99 21.69
CA ARG A 127 -10.50 11.13 22.54
C ARG A 127 -10.40 9.68 22.17
N TYR A 128 -10.40 9.33 20.87
CA TYR A 128 -10.16 7.96 20.42
C TYR A 128 -8.79 7.46 20.88
N THR A 129 -7.74 8.26 20.76
CA THR A 129 -6.39 7.91 21.23
C THR A 129 -6.37 7.61 22.74
N MET A 130 -7.09 8.38 23.54
CA MET A 130 -7.25 8.13 24.97
C MET A 130 -7.91 6.78 25.27
N GLU A 131 -8.91 6.40 24.45
CA GLU A 131 -9.55 5.09 24.60
C GLU A 131 -8.60 3.94 24.21
N LEU A 132 -7.72 4.15 23.24
CA LEU A 132 -6.66 3.18 22.90
C LEU A 132 -5.62 3.04 24.02
N ILE A 133 -5.15 4.16 24.60
CA ILE A 133 -4.19 4.17 25.70
C ILE A 133 -4.76 3.41 26.91
N ARG A 134 -6.01 3.70 27.30
CA ARG A 134 -6.67 3.04 28.46
C ARG A 134 -6.80 1.52 28.29
N ARG A 135 -6.84 1.02 27.06
CA ARG A 135 -6.97 -0.42 26.74
C ARG A 135 -5.65 -1.07 26.41
N ASN A 136 -4.55 -0.33 26.51
CA ASN A 136 -3.22 -0.79 26.14
C ASN A 136 -3.18 -1.35 24.69
N CYS A 137 -3.83 -0.64 23.75
CA CYS A 137 -3.86 -1.01 22.33
C CYS A 137 -3.33 0.11 21.44
N ILE A 138 -2.32 0.83 21.93
CA ILE A 138 -1.44 1.75 21.18
C ILE A 138 -0.10 1.84 21.90
N GLY A 139 0.98 1.87 21.13
CA GLY A 139 2.33 2.05 21.65
C GLY A 139 3.38 1.47 20.70
N PRO A 140 4.64 1.92 20.80
CA PRO A 140 5.72 1.50 19.88
C PRO A 140 5.95 -0.01 19.85
N SER A 141 5.72 -0.70 20.95
CA SER A 141 5.94 -2.14 21.11
C SER A 141 4.65 -2.99 21.13
N ILE A 142 3.48 -2.35 21.04
CA ILE A 142 2.18 -3.02 21.22
C ILE A 142 1.36 -3.00 19.94
N ASP A 143 1.01 -1.79 19.48
CA ASP A 143 0.15 -1.56 18.34
C ASP A 143 0.39 -0.16 17.77
N VAL A 144 0.72 -0.09 16.49
CA VAL A 144 1.16 1.14 15.83
C VAL A 144 0.19 1.52 14.73
N PRO A 145 -0.74 2.46 14.99
CA PRO A 145 -1.65 3.01 13.98
C PRO A 145 -0.93 3.71 12.83
N ALA A 146 -1.69 3.92 11.74
CA ALA A 146 -1.25 4.64 10.54
C ALA A 146 -2.46 5.36 9.91
N PRO A 147 -2.25 6.23 8.89
CA PRO A 147 -3.33 6.79 8.11
C PRO A 147 -4.07 5.72 7.28
N ASP A 148 -5.36 5.97 7.05
CA ASP A 148 -6.22 5.24 6.11
C ASP A 148 -7.27 6.21 5.55
N TYR A 149 -8.32 5.70 4.92
CA TYR A 149 -9.40 6.53 4.39
C TYR A 149 -9.97 7.48 5.46
N GLY A 150 -10.07 8.77 5.10
CA GLY A 150 -10.57 9.82 5.99
C GLY A 150 -9.60 10.31 7.06
N THR A 151 -8.35 9.81 7.10
CA THR A 151 -7.28 10.28 7.99
C THR A 151 -5.98 10.52 7.24
N GLY A 152 -5.12 11.37 7.81
CA GLY A 152 -3.84 11.73 7.21
C GLY A 152 -2.77 12.05 8.23
N ALA A 153 -1.72 12.73 7.78
CA ALA A 153 -0.59 13.11 8.63
C ALA A 153 -1.01 14.00 9.81
N ARG A 154 -2.03 14.81 9.63
CA ARG A 154 -2.59 15.69 10.65
C ARG A 154 -3.18 14.90 11.82
N GLU A 155 -4.01 13.91 11.55
CA GLU A 155 -4.61 13.04 12.57
C GLU A 155 -3.53 12.23 13.28
N MET A 156 -2.50 11.75 12.55
CA MET A 156 -1.37 11.02 13.14
C MET A 156 -0.53 11.91 14.05
N ALA A 157 -0.41 13.19 13.74
CA ALA A 157 0.24 14.17 14.62
C ALA A 157 -0.53 14.33 15.95
N TRP A 158 -1.86 14.41 15.91
CA TRP A 158 -2.71 14.50 17.10
C TRP A 158 -2.66 13.22 17.95
N ILE A 159 -2.58 12.06 17.31
CA ILE A 159 -2.40 10.77 17.99
C ILE A 159 -1.06 10.75 18.72
N TYR A 160 0.02 11.10 18.03
CA TYR A 160 1.36 11.16 18.60
C TYR A 160 1.45 12.11 19.80
N ASP A 161 0.95 13.34 19.65
CA ASP A 161 0.97 14.33 20.73
C ASP A 161 0.16 13.85 21.95
N THR A 162 -1.01 13.26 21.71
CA THR A 162 -1.84 12.69 22.78
C THR A 162 -1.12 11.54 23.50
N TYR A 163 -0.57 10.59 22.74
CA TYR A 163 0.17 9.46 23.32
C TYR A 163 1.35 9.96 24.15
N ARG A 164 2.18 10.85 23.59
CA ARG A 164 3.34 11.44 24.28
C ARG A 164 2.96 12.14 25.58
N THR A 165 1.82 12.83 25.60
CA THR A 165 1.34 13.53 26.81
C THR A 165 1.04 12.55 27.96
N PHE A 166 0.56 11.35 27.66
CA PHE A 166 0.17 10.35 28.67
C PHE A 166 1.18 9.23 28.92
N SER A 167 2.13 9.02 28.01
CA SER A 167 3.19 8.02 28.14
C SER A 167 4.39 8.48 29.01
N GLY A 168 4.36 9.71 29.49
CA GLY A 168 5.36 10.24 30.41
C GLY A 168 6.75 10.34 29.78
N THR A 169 7.69 9.52 30.25
CA THR A 169 9.10 9.52 29.83
C THR A 169 9.44 8.48 28.75
N ASP A 170 8.44 7.97 28.01
CA ASP A 170 8.67 7.01 26.93
C ASP A 170 9.52 7.66 25.82
N ILE A 171 10.79 7.28 25.76
CA ILE A 171 11.74 7.78 24.77
C ILE A 171 11.35 7.37 23.35
N ASP A 172 10.66 6.24 23.20
CA ASP A 172 10.21 5.66 21.94
C ASP A 172 8.82 6.16 21.50
N ALA A 173 8.22 7.09 22.26
CA ALA A 173 6.86 7.59 22.01
C ALA A 173 6.61 8.01 20.55
N ALA A 174 7.64 8.47 19.82
CA ALA A 174 7.53 8.81 18.40
C ALA A 174 7.19 7.59 17.52
N GLY A 175 7.52 6.37 17.96
CA GLY A 175 7.19 5.11 17.29
C GLY A 175 5.74 4.63 17.50
N CYS A 176 4.94 5.30 18.34
CA CYS A 176 3.56 4.88 18.64
C CYS A 176 2.60 4.96 17.45
N VAL A 177 2.95 5.69 16.39
CA VAL A 177 2.15 5.90 15.18
C VAL A 177 3.06 6.23 14.00
N THR A 178 2.67 5.85 12.78
CA THR A 178 3.39 6.19 11.56
C THR A 178 2.53 7.02 10.60
N GLY A 179 3.16 7.64 9.61
CA GLY A 179 2.49 8.56 8.70
C GLY A 179 2.37 9.98 9.25
N LYS A 180 3.21 10.33 10.23
CA LYS A 180 3.33 11.67 10.78
C LYS A 180 3.93 12.65 9.76
N PRO A 181 3.72 13.98 9.94
CA PRO A 181 4.48 14.98 9.21
C PRO A 181 5.99 14.79 9.39
N GLU A 182 6.80 15.11 8.37
CA GLU A 182 8.27 15.03 8.44
C GLU A 182 8.84 15.87 9.60
N SER A 183 8.21 17.03 9.88
CA SER A 183 8.55 17.90 11.02
C SER A 183 8.34 17.23 12.38
N GLN A 184 7.54 16.16 12.45
CA GLN A 184 7.23 15.39 13.66
C GLN A 184 7.74 13.95 13.57
N SER A 185 8.95 13.78 13.08
CA SER A 185 9.62 12.48 12.96
C SER A 185 9.03 11.53 11.91
N GLY A 186 8.22 12.03 10.97
CA GLY A 186 7.81 11.30 9.79
C GLY A 186 9.00 10.99 8.87
N VAL A 187 8.85 10.03 7.97
CA VAL A 187 9.89 9.61 7.01
C VAL A 187 9.64 10.22 5.63
N LYS A 188 10.71 10.57 4.92
CA LYS A 188 10.64 11.01 3.53
C LYS A 188 10.22 9.85 2.62
N GLY A 189 9.52 10.18 1.54
CA GLY A 189 9.05 9.18 0.57
C GLY A 189 7.75 8.47 0.95
N ARG A 190 7.14 8.78 2.13
CA ARG A 190 5.89 8.13 2.57
C ARG A 190 4.73 8.40 1.61
N THR A 191 4.65 9.60 1.03
CA THR A 191 3.57 10.01 0.14
C THR A 191 3.57 9.20 -1.17
N GLU A 192 4.74 8.95 -1.75
CA GLU A 192 4.89 8.16 -2.98
C GLU A 192 4.93 6.65 -2.76
N ALA A 193 5.10 6.20 -1.52
CA ALA A 193 5.47 4.83 -1.17
C ALA A 193 4.58 3.75 -1.79
N THR A 194 3.26 3.94 -1.75
CA THR A 194 2.33 2.94 -2.31
C THR A 194 2.41 2.91 -3.83
N GLY A 195 2.35 4.08 -4.49
CA GLY A 195 2.47 4.15 -5.96
C GLY A 195 3.83 3.66 -6.47
N ARG A 196 4.91 3.95 -5.75
CA ARG A 196 6.25 3.45 -6.05
C ARG A 196 6.35 1.94 -5.87
N GLY A 197 5.75 1.39 -4.83
CA GLY A 197 5.65 -0.06 -4.63
C GLY A 197 4.87 -0.76 -5.74
N VAL A 198 3.77 -0.16 -6.20
CA VAL A 198 3.01 -0.64 -7.37
C VAL A 198 3.90 -0.69 -8.61
N PHE A 199 4.65 0.38 -8.88
CA PHE A 199 5.61 0.39 -9.99
C PHE A 199 6.67 -0.71 -9.87
N TYR A 200 7.30 -0.87 -8.71
CA TYR A 200 8.31 -1.91 -8.51
C TYR A 200 7.73 -3.32 -8.70
N GLY A 201 6.53 -3.59 -8.15
CA GLY A 201 5.88 -4.89 -8.31
C GLY A 201 5.49 -5.20 -9.76
N ILE A 202 4.99 -4.22 -10.51
CA ILE A 202 4.68 -4.38 -11.94
C ILE A 202 5.95 -4.56 -12.76
N ARG A 203 7.00 -3.76 -12.48
CA ARG A 203 8.29 -3.87 -13.15
C ARG A 203 8.91 -5.25 -12.94
N GLU A 204 8.86 -5.77 -11.72
CA GLU A 204 9.36 -7.10 -11.41
C GLU A 204 8.55 -8.18 -12.11
N CYS A 205 7.22 -8.09 -12.15
CA CYS A 205 6.39 -8.99 -12.96
C CYS A 205 6.82 -9.01 -14.43
N CYS A 206 7.09 -7.85 -15.00
CA CYS A 206 7.52 -7.73 -16.40
C CYS A 206 8.94 -8.23 -16.67
N SER A 207 9.78 -8.48 -15.67
CA SER A 207 11.15 -8.99 -15.84
C SER A 207 11.23 -10.49 -16.13
N PHE A 208 10.12 -11.22 -16.00
CA PHE A 208 10.09 -12.67 -16.26
C PHE A 208 9.66 -12.96 -17.70
N ALA A 209 10.62 -13.33 -18.54
CA ALA A 209 10.42 -13.58 -19.97
C ALA A 209 9.30 -14.60 -20.26
N ASP A 210 9.22 -15.69 -19.48
CA ASP A 210 8.21 -16.74 -19.67
C ASP A 210 6.79 -16.22 -19.37
N ASP A 211 6.62 -15.44 -18.32
CA ASP A 211 5.32 -14.84 -17.97
C ASP A 211 4.88 -13.82 -19.03
N MET A 212 5.81 -13.03 -19.54
CA MET A 212 5.53 -12.07 -20.60
C MET A 212 5.19 -12.76 -21.91
N ALA A 213 5.94 -13.78 -22.30
CA ALA A 213 5.66 -14.57 -23.52
C ALA A 213 4.26 -15.21 -23.47
N ARG A 214 3.82 -15.70 -22.31
CA ARG A 214 2.49 -16.31 -22.12
C ARG A 214 1.36 -15.35 -22.45
N VAL A 215 1.52 -14.06 -22.13
CA VAL A 215 0.50 -13.03 -22.40
C VAL A 215 0.78 -12.24 -23.69
N GLY A 216 1.76 -12.67 -24.50
CA GLY A 216 2.09 -12.06 -25.79
C GLY A 216 2.82 -10.73 -25.67
N LEU A 217 3.58 -10.52 -24.59
CA LEU A 217 4.39 -9.32 -24.35
C LEU A 217 5.89 -9.65 -24.41
N THR A 218 6.71 -8.63 -24.57
CA THR A 218 8.18 -8.71 -24.46
C THR A 218 8.62 -8.56 -23.01
N GLU A 219 9.77 -9.10 -22.66
CA GLU A 219 10.42 -8.88 -21.36
C GLU A 219 10.69 -7.39 -21.10
N GLY A 220 10.60 -7.00 -19.82
CA GLY A 220 10.82 -5.62 -19.35
C GLY A 220 9.57 -4.74 -19.42
N ILE A 221 9.55 -3.67 -18.64
CA ILE A 221 8.41 -2.74 -18.56
C ILE A 221 8.47 -1.62 -19.59
N ALA A 222 9.67 -1.27 -20.08
CA ALA A 222 9.88 -0.14 -20.98
C ALA A 222 9.09 -0.29 -22.31
N GLY A 223 8.46 0.79 -22.73
CA GLY A 223 7.67 0.86 -23.96
C GLY A 223 6.28 0.24 -23.88
N LYS A 224 5.92 -0.43 -22.76
CA LYS A 224 4.56 -0.93 -22.55
C LYS A 224 3.56 0.20 -22.35
N THR A 225 2.33 -0.06 -22.75
CA THR A 225 1.20 0.86 -22.57
C THR A 225 0.52 0.61 -21.23
N MET A 226 0.14 1.69 -20.53
CA MET A 226 -0.53 1.60 -19.23
C MET A 226 -1.75 2.50 -19.17
N VAL A 227 -2.82 1.98 -18.56
CA VAL A 227 -4.02 2.72 -18.17
C VAL A 227 -4.11 2.74 -16.64
N VAL A 228 -4.40 3.90 -16.06
CA VAL A 228 -4.54 4.08 -14.61
C VAL A 228 -5.93 4.62 -14.29
N GLN A 229 -6.68 3.92 -13.44
CA GLN A 229 -7.95 4.40 -12.89
C GLN A 229 -7.72 4.96 -11.48
N GLY A 230 -8.04 6.24 -11.31
CA GLY A 230 -7.83 6.97 -10.07
C GLY A 230 -6.52 7.75 -10.08
N MET A 231 -6.62 9.08 -9.93
CA MET A 231 -5.48 10.01 -9.83
C MET A 231 -5.32 10.58 -8.43
N GLY A 232 -5.71 9.80 -7.43
CA GLY A 232 -5.37 10.04 -6.04
C GLY A 232 -3.88 9.77 -5.78
N ASN A 233 -3.53 9.65 -4.51
CA ASN A 233 -2.13 9.48 -4.11
C ASN A 233 -1.44 8.28 -4.78
N VAL A 234 -2.12 7.12 -4.83
CA VAL A 234 -1.53 5.90 -5.39
C VAL A 234 -1.41 5.97 -6.91
N GLY A 235 -2.50 6.27 -7.61
CA GLY A 235 -2.50 6.25 -9.07
C GLY A 235 -1.61 7.33 -9.69
N SER A 236 -1.60 8.56 -9.14
CA SER A 236 -0.77 9.64 -9.66
C SER A 236 0.74 9.31 -9.54
N TYR A 237 1.18 8.79 -8.40
CA TYR A 237 2.58 8.37 -8.24
C TYR A 237 2.91 7.12 -9.06
N THR A 238 1.99 6.16 -9.20
CA THR A 238 2.19 5.01 -10.07
C THR A 238 2.41 5.45 -11.52
N ALA A 239 1.51 6.28 -12.07
CA ALA A 239 1.60 6.77 -13.44
C ALA A 239 2.90 7.56 -13.67
N LYS A 240 3.20 8.51 -12.77
CA LYS A 240 4.38 9.36 -12.86
C LYS A 240 5.68 8.56 -12.82
N ILE A 241 5.85 7.67 -11.85
CA ILE A 241 7.07 6.88 -11.69
C ILE A 241 7.21 5.88 -12.84
N SER A 242 6.10 5.26 -13.30
CA SER A 242 6.12 4.37 -14.45
C SER A 242 6.57 5.07 -15.73
N GLN A 243 6.17 6.33 -15.94
CA GLN A 243 6.61 7.14 -17.09
C GLN A 243 8.07 7.56 -16.94
N ASP A 244 8.45 8.14 -15.78
CA ASP A 244 9.76 8.74 -15.56
C ASP A 244 10.89 7.72 -15.46
N GLU A 245 10.67 6.63 -14.69
CA GLU A 245 11.71 5.64 -14.38
C GLU A 245 11.55 4.35 -15.20
N GLY A 246 10.29 4.01 -15.58
CA GLY A 246 9.99 2.79 -16.31
C GLY A 246 9.97 2.93 -17.83
N GLY A 247 9.90 4.15 -18.36
CA GLY A 247 9.72 4.38 -19.80
C GLY A 247 8.37 3.84 -20.32
N VAL A 248 7.36 3.78 -19.45
CA VAL A 248 6.01 3.32 -19.77
C VAL A 248 5.23 4.41 -20.48
N LYS A 249 4.47 4.05 -21.49
CA LYS A 249 3.56 4.94 -22.20
C LYS A 249 2.19 4.94 -21.50
N ILE A 250 1.83 6.03 -20.82
CA ILE A 250 0.50 6.17 -20.23
C ILE A 250 -0.49 6.56 -21.34
N VAL A 251 -1.46 5.69 -21.63
CA VAL A 251 -2.41 5.91 -22.74
C VAL A 251 -3.81 6.28 -22.26
N GLY A 252 -4.15 6.04 -20.99
CA GLY A 252 -5.44 6.38 -20.42
C GLY A 252 -5.37 6.67 -18.93
N VAL A 253 -6.14 7.65 -18.50
CA VAL A 253 -6.25 8.06 -17.09
C VAL A 253 -7.70 8.36 -16.74
N GLY A 254 -8.24 7.68 -15.71
CA GLY A 254 -9.63 7.83 -15.28
C GLY A 254 -9.77 8.41 -13.89
N GLU A 255 -10.84 9.18 -13.68
CA GLU A 255 -11.28 9.75 -12.41
C GLU A 255 -12.82 9.79 -12.31
N VAL A 256 -13.34 10.30 -11.18
CA VAL A 256 -14.78 10.39 -10.92
C VAL A 256 -15.51 11.24 -11.96
N GLU A 257 -14.89 12.31 -12.45
CA GLU A 257 -15.45 13.25 -13.43
C GLU A 257 -15.40 12.76 -14.88
N GLY A 258 -14.62 11.70 -15.18
CA GLY A 258 -14.46 11.15 -16.50
C GLY A 258 -13.07 10.59 -16.72
N TYR A 259 -12.68 10.40 -17.98
CA TYR A 259 -11.32 9.94 -18.31
C TYR A 259 -10.75 10.63 -19.55
N VAL A 260 -9.43 10.57 -19.68
CA VAL A 260 -8.70 10.99 -20.87
C VAL A 260 -8.01 9.80 -21.52
N HIS A 261 -7.96 9.79 -22.85
CA HIS A 261 -7.31 8.75 -23.63
C HIS A 261 -6.51 9.35 -24.78
N ASN A 262 -5.26 8.89 -24.93
CA ASN A 262 -4.41 9.18 -26.08
C ASN A 262 -3.53 7.94 -26.37
N PRO A 263 -3.73 7.22 -27.47
CA PRO A 263 -2.94 6.03 -27.84
C PRO A 263 -1.46 6.36 -28.10
N ASP A 264 -1.13 7.61 -28.40
CA ASP A 264 0.25 8.05 -28.62
C ASP A 264 0.98 8.38 -27.32
N GLY A 265 0.25 8.42 -26.20
CA GLY A 265 0.77 8.68 -24.86
C GLY A 265 0.34 10.04 -24.30
N ILE A 266 0.22 10.08 -22.98
CA ILE A 266 -0.14 11.25 -22.17
C ILE A 266 1.07 11.62 -21.32
N ASP A 267 1.49 12.89 -21.33
CA ASP A 267 2.45 13.40 -20.37
C ASP A 267 1.76 13.58 -19.01
N ILE A 268 2.17 12.78 -18.04
CA ILE A 268 1.54 12.75 -16.71
C ILE A 268 1.86 14.01 -15.90
N HIS A 269 3.03 14.61 -16.08
CA HIS A 269 3.37 15.85 -15.40
C HIS A 269 2.47 17.00 -15.88
N ASP A 270 2.30 17.08 -17.19
CA ASP A 270 1.46 18.10 -17.82
C ASP A 270 -0.03 17.89 -17.45
N LEU A 271 -0.51 16.63 -17.48
CA LEU A 271 -1.87 16.30 -17.06
C LEU A 271 -2.15 16.66 -15.60
N ILE A 272 -1.21 16.37 -14.68
CA ILE A 272 -1.36 16.72 -13.26
C ILE A 272 -1.34 18.24 -13.05
N ALA A 273 -0.47 18.96 -13.75
CA ALA A 273 -0.44 20.41 -13.72
C ALA A 273 -1.76 21.00 -14.20
N TYR A 274 -2.24 20.57 -15.37
CA TYR A 274 -3.53 20.98 -15.92
C TYR A 274 -4.68 20.74 -14.95
N ARG A 275 -4.77 19.54 -14.39
CA ARG A 275 -5.80 19.17 -13.41
C ARG A 275 -5.78 20.06 -12.17
N THR A 276 -4.59 20.42 -11.69
CA THR A 276 -4.43 21.27 -10.52
C THR A 276 -4.94 22.70 -10.78
N GLU A 277 -4.76 23.19 -12.00
CA GLU A 277 -5.22 24.54 -12.44
C GLU A 277 -6.71 24.59 -12.80
N ASN A 278 -7.35 23.40 -13.03
CA ASN A 278 -8.73 23.28 -13.49
C ASN A 278 -9.63 22.55 -12.48
N ASP A 279 -9.52 22.87 -11.20
CA ASP A 279 -10.37 22.38 -10.10
C ASP A 279 -10.50 20.82 -10.05
N GLY A 280 -9.46 20.12 -10.46
CA GLY A 280 -9.43 18.66 -10.48
C GLY A 280 -10.00 18.02 -11.75
N SER A 281 -10.43 18.77 -12.73
CA SER A 281 -11.02 18.28 -13.98
C SER A 281 -9.98 17.99 -15.08
N PHE A 282 -10.28 16.99 -15.92
CA PHE A 282 -9.55 16.71 -17.17
C PHE A 282 -10.20 17.37 -18.39
N GLU A 283 -11.39 17.95 -18.26
CA GLU A 283 -12.13 18.52 -19.37
C GLU A 283 -11.34 19.64 -20.06
N GLY A 284 -11.18 19.52 -21.39
CA GLY A 284 -10.42 20.49 -22.18
C GLY A 284 -8.90 20.27 -22.17
N TYR A 285 -8.37 19.23 -21.55
CA TYR A 285 -6.94 18.90 -21.61
C TYR A 285 -6.50 18.67 -23.07
N PRO A 286 -5.53 19.44 -23.60
CA PRO A 286 -5.18 19.40 -25.02
C PRO A 286 -4.38 18.16 -25.43
N GLY A 287 -3.75 17.47 -24.46
CA GLY A 287 -2.89 16.30 -24.68
C GLY A 287 -3.62 14.98 -24.89
N ALA A 288 -4.97 14.95 -24.78
CA ALA A 288 -5.74 13.72 -24.91
C ALA A 288 -7.22 14.00 -25.20
N THR A 289 -7.94 13.00 -25.68
CA THR A 289 -9.40 13.06 -25.84
C THR A 289 -10.07 12.85 -24.48
N TYR A 290 -10.92 13.79 -24.08
CA TYR A 290 -11.71 13.70 -22.86
C TYR A 290 -13.03 12.97 -23.08
N TYR A 291 -13.41 12.12 -22.12
CA TYR A 291 -14.67 11.40 -22.04
C TYR A 291 -15.36 11.71 -20.72
N PRO A 292 -16.65 12.11 -20.72
CA PRO A 292 -17.31 12.62 -19.54
C PRO A 292 -17.68 11.53 -18.53
N ARG A 293 -18.20 11.96 -17.38
CA ARG A 293 -18.49 11.17 -16.17
C ARG A 293 -19.36 9.94 -16.43
N ASP A 294 -20.33 10.00 -17.33
CA ASP A 294 -21.21 8.86 -17.68
C ASP A 294 -20.45 7.72 -18.36
N LYS A 295 -19.27 8.00 -18.93
CA LYS A 295 -18.39 7.03 -19.57
C LYS A 295 -17.16 6.64 -18.75
N ARG A 296 -17.03 7.16 -17.51
CA ARG A 296 -15.81 7.00 -16.70
C ARG A 296 -15.36 5.54 -16.53
N GLU A 297 -16.27 4.59 -16.53
CA GLU A 297 -15.97 3.17 -16.32
C GLU A 297 -15.35 2.52 -17.57
N GLU A 298 -15.57 3.10 -18.75
CA GLU A 298 -14.99 2.63 -20.02
C GLU A 298 -13.46 2.70 -20.02
N VAL A 299 -12.84 3.51 -19.15
CA VAL A 299 -11.38 3.57 -18.97
C VAL A 299 -10.76 2.21 -18.66
N LEU A 300 -11.48 1.34 -17.92
CA LEU A 300 -11.04 -0.02 -17.60
C LEU A 300 -10.98 -0.95 -18.81
N GLU A 301 -11.72 -0.61 -19.88
CA GLU A 301 -11.90 -1.41 -21.09
C GLU A 301 -10.99 -0.94 -22.24
N LEU A 302 -10.18 0.09 -22.00
CA LEU A 302 -9.21 0.58 -22.98
C LEU A 302 -8.15 -0.48 -23.30
N GLU A 303 -7.71 -0.49 -24.55
CA GLU A 303 -6.62 -1.37 -24.98
C GLU A 303 -5.29 -0.90 -24.38
N CYS A 304 -4.65 -1.78 -23.62
CA CYS A 304 -3.34 -1.52 -23.00
C CYS A 304 -2.66 -2.83 -22.61
N ASP A 305 -1.36 -2.78 -22.34
CA ASP A 305 -0.61 -3.90 -21.80
C ASP A 305 -0.88 -4.06 -20.30
N ILE A 306 -0.95 -2.94 -19.58
CA ILE A 306 -1.05 -2.89 -18.10
C ILE A 306 -2.23 -2.00 -17.70
N LEU A 307 -3.15 -2.55 -16.91
CA LEU A 307 -4.25 -1.82 -16.28
C LEU A 307 -4.01 -1.72 -14.78
N VAL A 308 -4.10 -0.51 -14.23
CA VAL A 308 -3.89 -0.23 -12.81
C VAL A 308 -5.14 0.40 -12.19
N PRO A 309 -6.05 -0.41 -11.62
CA PRO A 309 -7.15 0.11 -10.82
C PRO A 309 -6.62 0.59 -9.46
N ALA A 310 -6.64 1.92 -9.25
CA ALA A 310 -6.07 2.59 -8.07
C ALA A 310 -7.10 3.46 -7.32
N ALA A 311 -8.41 3.25 -7.56
CA ALA A 311 -9.48 4.06 -6.98
C ALA A 311 -10.29 3.29 -5.93
N LEU A 312 -11.20 2.42 -6.36
CA LEU A 312 -12.19 1.78 -5.51
C LEU A 312 -12.15 0.24 -5.61
N GLU A 313 -12.78 -0.40 -4.63
CA GLU A 313 -13.06 -1.83 -4.67
C GLU A 313 -14.12 -2.20 -5.72
N ASN A 314 -14.10 -3.47 -6.18
CA ASN A 314 -15.10 -4.09 -7.03
C ASN A 314 -15.35 -3.40 -8.40
N VAL A 315 -14.39 -2.60 -8.87
CA VAL A 315 -14.52 -1.89 -10.16
C VAL A 315 -14.41 -2.83 -11.36
N ILE A 316 -13.72 -3.95 -11.22
CA ILE A 316 -13.69 -5.04 -12.19
C ILE A 316 -14.52 -6.20 -11.65
N ASN A 317 -15.67 -6.44 -12.28
CA ASN A 317 -16.67 -7.41 -11.85
C ASN A 317 -17.14 -8.27 -13.04
N VAL A 318 -18.09 -9.17 -12.81
CA VAL A 318 -18.56 -10.11 -13.84
C VAL A 318 -19.20 -9.40 -15.05
N GLU A 319 -19.67 -8.16 -14.89
CA GLU A 319 -20.35 -7.43 -15.96
C GLU A 319 -19.34 -6.84 -16.97
N ASN A 320 -18.12 -6.46 -16.55
CA ASN A 320 -17.12 -5.85 -17.41
C ASN A 320 -15.87 -6.71 -17.66
N ALA A 321 -15.65 -7.81 -16.90
CA ALA A 321 -14.47 -8.64 -17.00
C ALA A 321 -14.17 -9.18 -18.42
N GLU A 322 -15.20 -9.50 -19.20
CA GLU A 322 -15.06 -9.97 -20.57
C GLU A 322 -14.58 -8.86 -21.54
N ARG A 323 -14.82 -7.59 -21.19
CA ARG A 323 -14.43 -6.43 -22.03
C ARG A 323 -13.06 -5.86 -21.68
N ILE A 324 -12.45 -6.30 -20.57
CA ILE A 324 -11.07 -5.90 -20.20
C ILE A 324 -10.10 -6.36 -21.30
N ARG A 325 -9.26 -5.46 -21.78
CA ARG A 325 -8.29 -5.73 -22.87
C ARG A 325 -6.85 -5.80 -22.42
N ALA A 326 -6.59 -5.41 -21.17
CA ALA A 326 -5.27 -5.46 -20.59
C ALA A 326 -4.72 -6.90 -20.51
N LYS A 327 -3.41 -7.04 -20.60
CA LYS A 327 -2.68 -8.30 -20.41
C LYS A 327 -2.27 -8.54 -18.96
N ILE A 328 -2.01 -7.44 -18.24
CA ILE A 328 -1.61 -7.44 -16.84
C ILE A 328 -2.56 -6.48 -16.10
N ILE A 329 -3.09 -6.91 -14.97
CA ILE A 329 -3.84 -6.06 -14.05
C ILE A 329 -3.02 -5.94 -12.75
N GLY A 330 -2.60 -4.71 -12.42
CA GLY A 330 -1.91 -4.40 -11.17
C GLY A 330 -2.90 -3.82 -10.16
N GLU A 331 -3.31 -4.58 -9.17
CA GLU A 331 -4.29 -4.16 -8.17
C GLU A 331 -3.69 -3.16 -7.17
N ALA A 332 -3.77 -1.88 -7.49
CA ALA A 332 -3.25 -0.81 -6.63
C ALA A 332 -4.25 -0.38 -5.54
N ALA A 333 -5.56 -0.45 -5.81
CA ALA A 333 -6.61 -0.32 -4.80
C ALA A 333 -6.75 -1.63 -3.99
N ASN A 334 -7.52 -1.61 -2.90
CA ASN A 334 -7.87 -2.83 -2.17
C ASN A 334 -9.08 -3.50 -2.82
N GLY A 335 -8.94 -4.79 -3.20
CA GLY A 335 -10.01 -5.59 -3.76
C GLY A 335 -10.68 -5.01 -5.03
N PRO A 336 -9.95 -4.47 -6.01
CA PRO A 336 -10.56 -3.87 -7.19
C PRO A 336 -11.18 -4.91 -8.12
N VAL A 337 -10.71 -6.15 -8.08
CA VAL A 337 -11.21 -7.28 -8.90
C VAL A 337 -12.02 -8.22 -8.03
N THR A 338 -13.28 -8.46 -8.40
CA THR A 338 -14.12 -9.43 -7.69
C THR A 338 -13.70 -10.86 -7.99
N SER A 339 -14.02 -11.81 -7.10
CA SER A 339 -13.71 -13.24 -7.29
C SER A 339 -14.36 -13.83 -8.54
N GLY A 340 -15.56 -13.34 -8.90
CA GLY A 340 -16.23 -13.71 -10.14
C GLY A 340 -15.49 -13.24 -11.38
N ALA A 341 -15.04 -11.99 -11.40
CA ALA A 341 -14.24 -11.42 -12.47
C ALA A 341 -12.87 -12.11 -12.60
N GLN A 342 -12.21 -12.42 -11.48
CA GLN A 342 -10.92 -13.10 -11.47
C GLN A 342 -10.98 -14.44 -12.22
N ARG A 343 -12.08 -15.20 -12.07
CA ARG A 343 -12.27 -16.47 -12.80
C ARG A 343 -12.38 -16.27 -14.32
N ILE A 344 -13.07 -15.23 -14.77
CA ILE A 344 -13.20 -14.87 -16.19
C ILE A 344 -11.86 -14.44 -16.75
N LEU A 345 -11.18 -13.53 -16.07
CA LEU A 345 -9.88 -12.98 -16.48
C LEU A 345 -8.80 -14.06 -16.57
N LYS A 346 -8.81 -15.04 -15.64
CA LYS A 346 -7.90 -16.19 -15.67
C LYS A 346 -8.10 -17.04 -16.92
N GLN A 347 -9.34 -17.30 -17.35
CA GLN A 347 -9.63 -18.07 -18.59
C GLN A 347 -9.10 -17.37 -19.86
N ARG A 348 -8.77 -16.10 -19.75
CA ARG A 348 -8.23 -15.24 -20.82
C ARG A 348 -6.72 -15.01 -20.68
N ASP A 349 -6.04 -15.77 -19.84
CA ASP A 349 -4.60 -15.67 -19.56
C ASP A 349 -4.12 -14.29 -19.09
N ILE A 350 -5.00 -13.49 -18.47
CA ILE A 350 -4.63 -12.19 -17.92
C ILE A 350 -3.93 -12.39 -16.58
N ILE A 351 -2.73 -11.79 -16.43
CA ILE A 351 -1.99 -11.80 -15.17
C ILE A 351 -2.61 -10.80 -14.21
N ILE A 352 -2.99 -11.23 -13.01
CA ILE A 352 -3.44 -10.34 -11.94
C ILE A 352 -2.39 -10.35 -10.82
N ILE A 353 -1.78 -9.18 -10.59
CA ILE A 353 -0.85 -8.98 -9.47
C ILE A 353 -1.71 -8.52 -8.27
N PRO A 354 -1.80 -9.34 -7.20
CA PRO A 354 -2.78 -9.13 -6.14
C PRO A 354 -2.47 -7.93 -5.25
N ASP A 355 -3.51 -7.24 -4.81
CA ASP A 355 -3.48 -6.04 -3.97
C ASP A 355 -2.72 -6.23 -2.65
N MET A 356 -2.88 -7.40 -2.02
CA MET A 356 -2.22 -7.68 -0.75
C MET A 356 -0.68 -7.67 -0.83
N PHE A 357 -0.11 -7.84 -2.02
CA PHE A 357 1.29 -7.62 -2.32
C PHE A 357 1.51 -6.22 -2.90
N LEU A 358 0.81 -5.88 -3.98
CA LEU A 358 1.18 -4.78 -4.85
C LEU A 358 1.08 -3.41 -4.17
N ASN A 359 0.08 -3.18 -3.32
CA ASN A 359 -0.07 -1.91 -2.59
C ASN A 359 0.61 -1.92 -1.19
N ALA A 360 1.47 -2.90 -0.91
CA ALA A 360 2.18 -3.02 0.36
C ALA A 360 3.32 -2.00 0.56
N GLY A 361 3.68 -1.22 -0.46
CA GLY A 361 4.71 -0.19 -0.35
C GLY A 361 4.46 0.81 0.79
N GLY A 362 3.19 1.13 1.05
CA GLY A 362 2.82 2.00 2.16
C GLY A 362 3.17 1.45 3.54
N VAL A 363 2.93 0.18 3.81
CA VAL A 363 3.27 -0.44 5.11
C VAL A 363 4.77 -0.67 5.23
N THR A 364 5.46 -0.98 4.14
CA THR A 364 6.93 -1.11 4.10
C THR A 364 7.61 0.20 4.52
N VAL A 365 7.22 1.33 3.94
CA VAL A 365 7.78 2.64 4.33
C VAL A 365 7.31 3.07 5.73
N SER A 366 6.12 2.65 6.17
CA SER A 366 5.72 2.82 7.57
C SER A 366 6.61 2.06 8.54
N TYR A 367 7.12 0.88 8.17
CA TYR A 367 8.12 0.15 8.94
C TYR A 367 9.44 0.93 9.04
N PHE A 368 9.91 1.51 7.96
CA PHE A 368 11.11 2.36 7.99
C PHE A 368 10.93 3.61 8.87
N GLU A 369 9.74 4.24 8.87
CA GLU A 369 9.43 5.33 9.79
C GLU A 369 9.51 4.89 11.25
N TRP A 370 8.94 3.74 11.56
CA TRP A 370 8.97 3.16 12.91
C TRP A 370 10.41 2.85 13.34
N LEU A 371 11.22 2.18 12.51
CA LEU A 371 12.65 1.93 12.79
C LEU A 371 13.43 3.22 13.02
N LYS A 372 13.23 4.24 12.17
CA LYS A 372 13.84 5.56 12.33
C LYS A 372 13.51 6.17 13.69
N ASN A 373 12.25 6.05 14.13
CA ASN A 373 11.80 6.61 15.40
C ASN A 373 12.42 5.86 16.60
N LEU A 374 12.52 4.52 16.54
CA LEU A 374 13.12 3.71 17.60
C LEU A 374 14.64 3.85 17.66
N SER A 375 15.30 4.02 16.51
CA SER A 375 16.75 4.20 16.46
C SER A 375 17.19 5.59 16.90
N HIS A 376 16.27 6.56 17.02
CA HIS A 376 16.54 7.98 17.29
C HIS A 376 17.53 8.63 16.31
N MET A 377 17.69 8.03 15.13
CA MET A 377 18.64 8.46 14.09
C MET A 377 17.91 8.83 12.80
N ARG A 378 18.50 9.72 12.03
CA ARG A 378 18.08 10.00 10.65
C ARG A 378 18.87 9.11 9.70
N PHE A 379 18.17 8.38 8.84
CA PHE A 379 18.79 7.54 7.82
C PHE A 379 19.77 8.33 6.95
N GLY A 380 20.93 7.75 6.67
CA GLY A 380 21.98 8.31 5.83
C GLY A 380 22.79 9.45 6.45
N ARG A 381 22.36 10.05 7.57
CA ARG A 381 23.01 11.27 8.08
C ARG A 381 24.47 11.07 8.51
N MET A 382 24.80 9.92 9.10
CA MET A 382 26.16 9.64 9.59
C MET A 382 27.13 9.25 8.48
N GLU A 383 26.63 8.59 7.43
CA GLU A 383 27.44 8.00 6.36
C GLU A 383 27.56 8.90 5.13
N LYS A 384 26.61 9.83 4.93
CA LYS A 384 26.51 10.64 3.72
C LYS A 384 27.82 11.34 3.36
N ARG A 385 28.41 12.09 4.30
CA ARG A 385 29.65 12.83 4.07
C ARG A 385 30.85 11.92 3.85
N PHE A 386 30.89 10.78 4.53
CA PHE A 386 31.94 9.79 4.32
C PHE A 386 31.85 9.23 2.91
N ASN A 387 30.68 8.80 2.47
CA ASN A 387 30.44 8.29 1.12
C ASN A 387 30.72 9.36 0.05
N GLU A 388 30.31 10.61 0.25
CA GLU A 388 30.63 11.72 -0.64
C GLU A 388 32.16 11.90 -0.81
N ASN A 389 32.94 11.82 0.27
CA ASN A 389 34.37 11.95 0.21
C ASN A 389 35.03 10.76 -0.49
N VAL A 390 34.58 9.53 -0.20
CA VAL A 390 35.08 8.32 -0.89
C VAL A 390 34.79 8.40 -2.37
N ASN A 391 33.58 8.75 -2.76
CA ASN A 391 33.18 8.87 -4.18
C ASN A 391 34.00 9.96 -4.90
N LYS A 392 34.20 11.12 -4.26
CA LYS A 392 35.08 12.18 -4.82
C LYS A 392 36.51 11.69 -5.04
N THR A 393 37.09 11.00 -4.04
CA THR A 393 38.43 10.44 -4.15
C THR A 393 38.49 9.41 -5.29
N LEU A 394 37.52 8.55 -5.44
CA LEU A 394 37.46 7.59 -6.54
C LEU A 394 37.37 8.29 -7.91
N LEU A 395 36.56 9.34 -8.04
CA LEU A 395 36.50 10.14 -9.28
C LEU A 395 37.87 10.81 -9.59
N ASP A 396 38.54 11.38 -8.59
CA ASP A 396 39.84 11.99 -8.76
C ASP A 396 40.89 10.96 -9.23
N VAL A 397 40.90 9.76 -8.66
CA VAL A 397 41.77 8.65 -9.10
C VAL A 397 41.44 8.20 -10.53
N LEU A 398 40.16 8.09 -10.88
CA LEU A 398 39.75 7.74 -12.25
C LEU A 398 40.20 8.78 -13.28
N GLU A 399 40.06 10.07 -12.97
CA GLU A 399 40.57 11.16 -13.83
C GLU A 399 42.07 11.09 -14.03
N GLN A 400 42.83 10.85 -12.95
CA GLN A 400 44.29 10.70 -13.00
C GLN A 400 44.71 9.48 -13.85
N GLN A 401 44.01 8.34 -13.72
CA GLN A 401 44.35 7.11 -14.44
C GLN A 401 43.95 7.13 -15.91
N THR A 402 42.82 7.77 -16.23
CA THR A 402 42.27 7.78 -17.58
C THR A 402 42.71 9.00 -18.39
N GLY A 403 43.17 10.05 -17.75
CA GLY A 403 43.47 11.34 -18.37
C GLY A 403 42.23 12.08 -18.90
N LYS A 404 41.03 11.62 -18.55
CA LYS A 404 39.73 12.21 -18.97
C LYS A 404 39.05 12.85 -17.78
N ALA A 405 38.66 14.12 -17.91
CA ALA A 405 37.86 14.81 -16.90
C ALA A 405 36.44 14.31 -16.91
N VAL A 406 35.89 14.04 -15.71
CA VAL A 406 34.45 13.77 -15.52
C VAL A 406 33.69 15.09 -15.58
N THR A 407 32.54 15.11 -16.29
CA THR A 407 31.73 16.33 -16.35
C THR A 407 31.27 16.76 -14.96
N GLU A 408 31.11 18.06 -14.75
CA GLU A 408 30.63 18.59 -13.46
C GLU A 408 29.25 17.98 -13.08
N ARG A 409 28.37 17.75 -14.08
CA ARG A 409 27.08 17.07 -13.89
C ARG A 409 27.28 15.66 -13.35
N ASP A 410 28.12 14.86 -14.00
CA ASP A 410 28.35 13.47 -13.61
C ASP A 410 29.06 13.39 -12.25
N ARG A 411 30.03 14.30 -12.01
CA ARG A 411 30.70 14.43 -10.71
C ARG A 411 29.70 14.71 -9.58
N ASN A 412 28.74 15.61 -9.78
CA ASN A 412 27.73 15.93 -8.78
C ASN A 412 26.76 14.76 -8.53
N VAL A 413 26.43 13.98 -9.56
CA VAL A 413 25.57 12.79 -9.43
C VAL A 413 26.30 11.65 -8.71
N ILE A 414 27.53 11.31 -9.16
CA ILE A 414 28.29 10.17 -8.62
C ILE A 414 28.81 10.46 -7.22
N ALA A 415 29.30 11.70 -6.97
CA ALA A 415 29.82 12.07 -5.67
C ALA A 415 28.77 12.24 -4.58
N ARG A 416 27.49 12.29 -4.95
CA ARG A 416 26.40 12.46 -4.00
C ARG A 416 26.28 11.23 -3.09
N GLY A 417 26.31 11.43 -1.77
CA GLY A 417 25.95 10.40 -0.80
C GLY A 417 24.43 10.26 -0.68
N ALA A 418 23.96 9.06 -0.30
CA ALA A 418 22.55 8.78 -0.18
C ALA A 418 21.85 9.65 0.88
N ASP A 419 20.72 10.23 0.51
CA ASP A 419 19.79 10.88 1.42
C ASP A 419 18.76 9.87 1.98
N GLU A 420 17.98 10.29 2.99
CA GLU A 420 16.93 9.47 3.58
C GLU A 420 15.97 8.90 2.54
N ILE A 421 15.59 9.70 1.54
CA ILE A 421 14.68 9.26 0.48
C ILE A 421 15.30 8.18 -0.42
N ASP A 422 16.60 8.28 -0.69
CA ASP A 422 17.32 7.29 -1.52
C ASP A 422 17.34 5.93 -0.82
N LEU A 423 17.61 5.92 0.50
CA LEU A 423 17.63 4.69 1.30
C LEU A 423 16.23 4.08 1.45
N VAL A 424 15.21 4.92 1.64
CA VAL A 424 13.82 4.47 1.71
C VAL A 424 13.38 3.86 0.37
N ARG A 425 13.72 4.48 -0.76
CA ARG A 425 13.41 3.94 -2.10
C ARG A 425 14.13 2.62 -2.35
N SER A 426 15.41 2.54 -2.02
CA SER A 426 16.21 1.31 -2.17
C SER A 426 15.65 0.17 -1.32
N GLY A 427 15.35 0.42 -0.03
CA GLY A 427 14.76 -0.62 0.84
C GLY A 427 13.35 -1.03 0.41
N LEU A 428 12.56 -0.09 -0.12
CA LEU A 428 11.24 -0.40 -0.69
C LEU A 428 11.37 -1.27 -1.94
N GLU A 429 12.29 -0.95 -2.85
CA GLU A 429 12.55 -1.71 -4.06
C GLU A 429 12.93 -3.15 -3.73
N GLU A 430 13.93 -3.35 -2.87
CA GLU A 430 14.40 -4.66 -2.42
C GLU A 430 13.24 -5.48 -1.82
N THR A 431 12.43 -4.86 -0.96
CA THR A 431 11.29 -5.52 -0.34
C THR A 431 10.24 -5.98 -1.37
N MET A 432 9.89 -5.12 -2.31
CA MET A 432 8.87 -5.42 -3.33
C MET A 432 9.36 -6.50 -4.31
N VAL A 433 10.62 -6.43 -4.73
CA VAL A 433 11.25 -7.41 -5.63
C VAL A 433 11.30 -8.77 -4.96
N SER A 434 11.88 -8.86 -3.76
CA SER A 434 11.99 -10.12 -3.02
C SER A 434 10.63 -10.76 -2.73
N ALA A 435 9.63 -9.96 -2.37
CA ALA A 435 8.28 -10.46 -2.12
C ALA A 435 7.62 -11.03 -3.40
N TYR A 436 7.75 -10.35 -4.54
CA TYR A 436 7.23 -10.87 -5.80
C TYR A 436 7.88 -12.18 -6.20
N GLN A 437 9.21 -12.26 -6.09
CA GLN A 437 9.97 -13.48 -6.43
C GLN A 437 9.53 -14.68 -5.57
N GLN A 438 9.31 -14.48 -4.26
CA GLN A 438 8.79 -15.52 -3.38
C GLN A 438 7.37 -15.98 -3.79
N ILE A 439 6.47 -15.04 -4.12
CA ILE A 439 5.12 -15.37 -4.59
C ILE A 439 5.20 -16.18 -5.89
N ARG A 440 6.02 -15.73 -6.85
CA ARG A 440 6.20 -16.40 -8.14
C ARG A 440 6.82 -17.77 -8.00
N GLU A 441 7.80 -17.94 -7.11
CA GLU A 441 8.42 -19.23 -6.81
C GLU A 441 7.40 -20.23 -6.30
N VAL A 442 6.56 -19.85 -5.33
CA VAL A 442 5.47 -20.72 -4.84
C VAL A 442 4.49 -21.05 -5.95
N TYR A 443 4.12 -20.08 -6.79
CA TYR A 443 3.23 -20.29 -7.93
C TYR A 443 3.81 -21.29 -8.94
N ALA A 444 5.12 -21.19 -9.23
CA ALA A 444 5.81 -22.08 -10.18
C ALA A 444 6.03 -23.49 -9.63
N GLN A 445 6.28 -23.65 -8.32
CA GLN A 445 6.50 -24.94 -7.68
C GLN A 445 5.22 -25.77 -7.51
N HIS A 446 4.06 -25.12 -7.53
CA HIS A 446 2.76 -25.76 -7.31
C HIS A 446 1.82 -25.56 -8.52
N PRO A 447 1.85 -26.44 -9.53
CA PRO A 447 1.02 -26.27 -10.74
C PRO A 447 -0.49 -26.23 -10.49
N ASP A 448 -0.93 -26.76 -9.34
CA ASP A 448 -2.35 -26.76 -8.94
C ASP A 448 -2.80 -25.45 -8.29
N ILE A 449 -1.86 -24.57 -7.92
CA ILE A 449 -2.21 -23.23 -7.40
C ILE A 449 -2.86 -22.43 -8.54
N PRO A 450 -4.08 -21.89 -8.31
CA PRO A 450 -4.86 -21.32 -9.41
C PRO A 450 -4.31 -19.98 -9.91
N ASP A 451 -3.70 -19.15 -9.05
CA ASP A 451 -3.30 -17.77 -9.35
C ASP A 451 -2.28 -17.20 -8.34
N LEU A 452 -1.72 -16.04 -8.66
CA LEU A 452 -0.75 -15.34 -7.81
C LEU A 452 -1.34 -14.90 -6.45
N ARG A 453 -2.65 -14.65 -6.36
CA ARG A 453 -3.31 -14.31 -5.08
C ARG A 453 -3.24 -15.49 -4.12
N THR A 454 -3.60 -16.68 -4.59
CA THR A 454 -3.51 -17.91 -3.79
C THR A 454 -2.07 -18.16 -3.37
N ALA A 455 -1.09 -18.02 -4.29
CA ALA A 455 0.33 -18.14 -3.96
C ALA A 455 0.79 -17.14 -2.90
N ALA A 456 0.33 -15.88 -2.99
CA ALA A 456 0.62 -14.84 -2.00
C ALA A 456 0.06 -15.19 -0.60
N PHE A 457 -1.16 -15.75 -0.53
CA PHE A 457 -1.70 -16.26 0.73
C PHE A 457 -0.88 -17.43 1.28
N VAL A 458 -0.45 -18.38 0.43
CA VAL A 458 0.44 -19.49 0.85
C VAL A 458 1.73 -18.96 1.47
N VAL A 459 2.37 -17.96 0.84
CA VAL A 459 3.57 -17.30 1.40
C VAL A 459 3.28 -16.69 2.76
N ALA A 460 2.17 -15.94 2.88
CA ALA A 460 1.78 -15.27 4.14
C ALA A 460 1.51 -16.28 5.25
N ILE A 461 0.70 -17.30 4.97
CA ILE A 461 0.30 -18.32 5.93
C ILE A 461 1.53 -19.07 6.45
N ASN A 462 2.43 -19.51 5.56
CA ASN A 462 3.64 -20.22 5.95
C ASN A 462 4.56 -19.36 6.83
N LYS A 463 4.74 -18.07 6.52
CA LYS A 463 5.56 -17.17 7.34
C LYS A 463 4.96 -16.98 8.73
N ILE A 464 3.65 -16.72 8.84
CA ILE A 464 2.96 -16.56 10.12
C ILE A 464 3.00 -17.88 10.92
N ALA A 465 2.77 -19.00 10.27
CA ALA A 465 2.85 -20.32 10.90
C ALA A 465 4.25 -20.63 11.45
N ASN A 466 5.29 -20.31 10.69
CA ASN A 466 6.69 -20.49 11.12
C ASN A 466 6.98 -19.68 12.40
N ASP A 467 6.48 -18.45 12.51
CA ASP A 467 6.63 -17.65 13.72
C ASP A 467 5.92 -18.30 14.91
N TYR A 468 4.67 -18.75 14.76
CA TYR A 468 3.96 -19.45 15.83
C TYR A 468 4.64 -20.76 16.25
N MET A 469 5.12 -21.55 15.29
CA MET A 469 5.82 -22.81 15.58
C MET A 469 7.17 -22.56 16.25
N ALA A 470 7.89 -21.51 15.87
CA ALA A 470 9.18 -21.15 16.48
C ALA A 470 9.04 -20.67 17.94
N LEU A 471 7.97 -19.93 18.24
CA LEU A 471 7.68 -19.44 19.59
C LEU A 471 7.13 -20.55 20.50
N GLY A 472 6.55 -21.60 19.91
CA GLY A 472 5.78 -22.62 20.63
C GLY A 472 4.44 -22.08 21.15
N ILE A 473 3.64 -22.99 21.71
CA ILE A 473 2.36 -22.64 22.35
C ILE A 473 2.59 -22.59 23.84
N PHE A 474 2.44 -21.40 24.40
CA PHE A 474 2.46 -21.22 25.85
C PHE A 474 1.22 -21.85 26.47
N PRO A 475 1.35 -22.68 27.53
CA PRO A 475 0.24 -23.38 28.13
C PRO A 475 -0.71 -22.46 28.90
#